data_0cc11b55fa646502dee7036f5e3e5e2f
#
_entry.id   0cc11b55fa646502dee7036f5e3e5e2f
#
_cell.length_a   1.000
_cell.length_b   1.000
_cell.length_c   1.000
_cell.angle_alpha   90.00
_cell.angle_beta   90.00
_cell.angle_gamma   90.00
#
_symmetry.space_group_name_H-M   'P 1'
#
loop_
_entity.id
_entity.type
_entity.pdbx_description
1 polymer ?
#
loop_
_entity_poly.entity_id
_entity_poly.type
_entity_poly.pdbx_seq_one_letter_code
_entity_poly.pdbx_strand_id
1 'polypeptide(L)'
;MDIQVASNFERLLFDALNRSSSEINEKMNNFKINGNISVTSQSLEVCQSYFSSEKVDMKSVVKVIRDTYEADGYLVDPHTAIGIHASRQSQQIENNFILGTAHPVKFLDTVENSIQSKTNLLNGYEKLFEATEKFDSLSNSVDEVKLKIVSSN
;
A
#
# COMPACT_ATOMS: atom_id res chain seq x y z
N MET A 1 -6.50 -3.09 2.96
CA MET A 1 -6.15 -3.51 1.59
C MET A 1 -5.03 -4.52 1.67
N ASP A 2 -5.21 -5.67 1.09
CA ASP A 2 -4.18 -6.69 1.05
C ASP A 2 -3.39 -6.55 -0.24
N ILE A 3 -2.08 -6.28 -0.11
CA ILE A 3 -1.16 -6.24 -1.24
C ILE A 3 -0.55 -7.63 -1.38
N GLN A 4 -0.96 -8.35 -2.40
CA GLN A 4 -0.50 -9.74 -2.62
C GLN A 4 0.94 -9.82 -3.14
N VAL A 5 1.40 -8.81 -3.88
CA VAL A 5 2.76 -8.75 -4.43
C VAL A 5 3.35 -7.37 -4.12
N ALA A 6 4.32 -7.33 -3.23
CA ALA A 6 4.99 -6.10 -2.83
C ALA A 6 6.45 -6.11 -3.28
N SER A 7 6.78 -5.41 -4.37
CA SER A 7 8.15 -5.34 -4.89
C SER A 7 9.16 -4.73 -3.90
N ASN A 8 8.70 -3.86 -3.02
CA ASN A 8 9.55 -3.31 -1.95
C ASN A 8 9.93 -4.38 -0.90
N PHE A 9 9.01 -5.30 -0.59
CA PHE A 9 9.29 -6.42 0.30
C PHE A 9 10.32 -7.39 -0.33
N GLU A 10 10.22 -7.64 -1.62
CA GLU A 10 11.22 -8.45 -2.35
C GLU A 10 12.62 -7.87 -2.22
N ARG A 11 12.77 -6.53 -2.28
CA ARG A 11 14.08 -5.86 -2.09
C ARG A 11 14.61 -6.02 -0.67
N LEU A 12 13.75 -5.85 0.34
CA LEU A 12 14.12 -6.08 1.73
C LEU A 12 14.56 -7.54 1.95
N LEU A 13 13.79 -8.48 1.39
CA LEU A 13 14.12 -9.90 1.48
C LEU A 13 15.43 -10.23 0.78
N PHE A 14 15.72 -9.62 -0.37
CA PHE A 14 17.01 -9.76 -1.05
C PHE A 14 18.16 -9.33 -0.17
N ASP A 15 18.07 -8.17 0.50
CA ASP A 15 19.10 -7.72 1.44
C ASP A 15 19.22 -8.65 2.64
N ALA A 16 18.12 -9.13 3.20
CA ALA A 16 18.09 -10.08 4.32
C ALA A 16 18.67 -11.48 3.97
N LEU A 17 18.72 -11.81 2.68
CA LEU A 17 19.34 -13.01 2.12
C LEU A 17 20.79 -12.75 1.67
N ASN A 18 21.47 -11.75 2.21
CA ASN A 18 22.83 -11.35 1.85
C ASN A 18 23.00 -11.10 0.34
N ARG A 19 21.96 -10.59 -0.33
CA ARG A 19 21.92 -10.30 -1.77
C ARG A 19 22.13 -11.53 -2.65
N SER A 20 21.72 -12.70 -2.19
CA SER A 20 21.77 -13.94 -2.95
C SER A 20 20.68 -13.95 -4.02
N SER A 21 21.07 -13.77 -5.28
CA SER A 21 20.14 -13.82 -6.43
C SER A 21 19.49 -15.19 -6.62
N SER A 22 20.20 -16.27 -6.28
CA SER A 22 19.63 -17.63 -6.36
C SER A 22 18.55 -17.85 -5.33
N GLU A 23 18.78 -17.45 -4.07
CA GLU A 23 17.82 -17.63 -2.98
C GLU A 23 16.57 -16.77 -3.16
N ILE A 24 16.71 -15.51 -3.57
CA ILE A 24 15.54 -14.66 -3.80
C ILE A 24 14.70 -15.19 -4.97
N ASN A 25 15.32 -15.64 -6.05
CA ASN A 25 14.62 -16.22 -7.19
C ASN A 25 13.86 -17.51 -6.80
N GLU A 26 14.47 -18.38 -6.02
CA GLU A 26 13.81 -19.59 -5.50
C GLU A 26 12.58 -19.22 -4.66
N LYS A 27 12.73 -18.30 -3.70
CA LYS A 27 11.64 -17.85 -2.83
C LYS A 27 10.50 -17.19 -3.61
N MET A 28 10.82 -16.34 -4.58
CA MET A 28 9.81 -15.67 -5.39
C MET A 28 9.10 -16.63 -6.35
N ASN A 29 9.80 -17.65 -6.87
CA ASN A 29 9.17 -18.71 -7.65
C ASN A 29 8.24 -19.57 -6.78
N ASN A 30 8.66 -19.94 -5.57
CA ASN A 30 7.81 -20.65 -4.61
C ASN A 30 6.58 -19.81 -4.24
N PHE A 31 6.74 -18.49 -4.07
CA PHE A 31 5.61 -17.59 -3.82
C PHE A 31 4.59 -17.59 -4.97
N LYS A 32 5.05 -17.55 -6.21
CA LYS A 32 4.16 -17.62 -7.39
C LYS A 32 3.35 -18.92 -7.45
N ILE A 33 3.96 -20.03 -7.02
CA ILE A 33 3.33 -21.37 -7.07
C ILE A 33 2.40 -21.58 -5.86
N ASN A 34 2.87 -21.25 -4.68
CA ASN A 34 2.26 -21.64 -3.40
C ASN A 34 1.55 -20.50 -2.66
N GLY A 35 1.70 -19.25 -3.12
CA GLY A 35 1.09 -18.07 -2.48
C GLY A 35 1.69 -17.68 -1.12
N ASN A 36 2.83 -18.26 -0.73
CA ASN A 36 3.50 -17.97 0.53
C ASN A 36 5.02 -17.95 0.40
N ILE A 37 5.68 -17.26 1.34
CA ILE A 37 7.13 -17.20 1.47
C ILE A 37 7.49 -17.60 2.90
N SER A 38 8.42 -18.53 3.04
CA SER A 38 9.06 -18.85 4.32
C SER A 38 10.49 -18.31 4.33
N VAL A 39 10.86 -17.68 5.44
CA VAL A 39 12.21 -17.15 5.66
C VAL A 39 12.87 -17.85 6.84
N THR A 40 14.18 -17.86 6.89
CA THR A 40 14.94 -18.37 8.03
C THR A 40 14.81 -17.42 9.22
N SER A 41 15.06 -17.92 10.43
CA SER A 41 15.08 -17.06 11.64
C SER A 41 16.09 -15.93 11.50
N GLN A 42 17.27 -16.19 10.92
CA GLN A 42 18.29 -15.17 10.68
C GLN A 42 17.80 -14.07 9.73
N SER A 43 17.16 -14.42 8.59
CA SER A 43 16.60 -13.42 7.67
C SER A 43 15.46 -12.63 8.31
N LEU A 44 14.65 -13.28 9.16
CA LEU A 44 13.58 -12.62 9.90
C LEU A 44 14.16 -11.61 10.91
N GLU A 45 15.20 -11.96 11.66
CA GLU A 45 15.88 -11.07 12.59
C GLU A 45 16.45 -9.83 11.89
N VAL A 46 17.04 -10.01 10.70
CA VAL A 46 17.50 -8.86 9.88
C VAL A 46 16.33 -7.95 9.51
N CYS A 47 15.22 -8.48 9.03
CA CYS A 47 14.04 -7.68 8.74
C CYS A 47 13.52 -6.94 9.98
N GLN A 48 13.41 -7.64 11.11
CA GLN A 48 12.89 -7.09 12.36
C GLN A 48 13.82 -6.07 13.04
N SER A 49 15.12 -6.06 12.68
CA SER A 49 16.05 -5.03 13.17
C SER A 49 15.77 -3.64 12.58
N TYR A 50 15.09 -3.57 11.43
CA TYR A 50 14.75 -2.32 10.74
C TYR A 50 13.29 -2.00 10.75
N PHE A 51 12.41 -3.01 10.79
CA PHE A 51 10.97 -2.86 10.57
C PHE A 51 10.17 -3.62 11.60
N SER A 52 9.07 -3.03 11.99
CA SER A 52 7.95 -3.73 12.61
C SER A 52 6.75 -3.72 11.66
N SER A 53 5.77 -4.57 11.92
CA SER A 53 4.56 -4.62 11.11
C SER A 53 3.33 -4.74 11.99
N GLU A 54 2.22 -4.18 11.53
CA GLU A 54 0.94 -4.23 12.19
C GLU A 54 -0.14 -4.67 11.21
N LYS A 55 -1.08 -5.48 11.69
CA LYS A 55 -2.25 -5.89 10.93
C LYS A 55 -3.45 -5.05 11.35
N VAL A 56 -4.07 -4.38 10.39
CA VAL A 56 -5.19 -3.47 10.66
C VAL A 56 -6.43 -3.94 9.90
N ASP A 57 -7.52 -4.16 10.61
CA ASP A 57 -8.81 -4.50 10.00
C ASP A 57 -9.58 -3.25 9.53
N MET A 58 -10.57 -3.45 8.66
CA MET A 58 -11.38 -2.34 8.11
C MET A 58 -12.14 -1.57 9.19
N LYS A 59 -12.54 -2.22 10.29
CA LYS A 59 -13.22 -1.55 11.40
C LYS A 59 -12.30 -0.53 12.07
N SER A 60 -11.05 -0.90 12.26
CA SER A 60 -10.02 -0.01 12.80
C SER A 60 -9.68 1.12 11.83
N VAL A 61 -9.61 0.85 10.51
CA VAL A 61 -9.43 1.88 9.48
C VAL A 61 -10.54 2.92 9.54
N VAL A 62 -11.80 2.49 9.52
CA VAL A 62 -12.98 3.38 9.60
C VAL A 62 -12.93 4.22 10.88
N LYS A 63 -12.60 3.60 12.02
CA LYS A 63 -12.45 4.31 13.29
C LYS A 63 -11.37 5.39 13.22
N VAL A 64 -10.20 5.08 12.67
CA VAL A 64 -9.09 6.05 12.57
C VAL A 64 -9.47 7.23 11.67
N ILE A 65 -10.10 6.99 10.52
CA ILE A 65 -10.56 8.07 9.63
C ILE A 65 -11.51 9.00 10.39
N ARG A 66 -12.48 8.44 11.10
CA ARG A 66 -13.45 9.21 11.90
C ARG A 66 -12.76 10.00 13.01
N ASP A 67 -11.98 9.31 13.86
CA ASP A 67 -11.31 9.93 15.00
C ASP A 67 -10.40 11.09 14.56
N THR A 68 -9.69 10.92 13.44
CA THR A 68 -8.79 11.97 12.91
C THR A 68 -9.60 13.17 12.41
N TYR A 69 -10.72 12.92 11.73
CA TYR A 69 -11.59 13.99 11.27
C TYR A 69 -12.25 14.74 12.42
N GLU A 70 -12.73 14.03 13.44
CA GLU A 70 -13.38 14.63 14.62
C GLU A 70 -12.38 15.46 15.46
N ALA A 71 -11.12 15.02 15.56
CA ALA A 71 -10.11 15.70 16.35
C ALA A 71 -9.54 16.95 15.64
N ASP A 72 -9.21 16.82 14.36
CA ASP A 72 -8.37 17.77 13.64
C ASP A 72 -9.03 18.36 12.39
N GLY A 73 -10.23 17.90 12.02
CA GLY A 73 -10.90 18.25 10.77
C GLY A 73 -10.19 17.71 9.52
N TYR A 74 -9.20 16.83 9.68
CA TYR A 74 -8.36 16.33 8.59
C TYR A 74 -8.86 14.98 8.07
N LEU A 75 -9.10 14.91 6.77
CA LEU A 75 -9.52 13.67 6.11
C LEU A 75 -8.29 12.91 5.59
N VAL A 76 -8.18 11.67 6.02
CA VAL A 76 -7.13 10.75 5.56
C VAL A 76 -7.73 9.65 4.68
N ASP A 77 -6.93 9.15 3.75
CA ASP A 77 -7.28 7.97 2.98
C ASP A 77 -7.11 6.68 3.80
N PRO A 78 -7.74 5.55 3.40
CA PRO A 78 -7.66 4.30 4.15
C PRO A 78 -6.24 3.76 4.36
N HIS A 79 -5.30 4.02 3.43
CA HIS A 79 -3.92 3.57 3.56
C HIS A 79 -3.16 4.38 4.61
N THR A 80 -3.32 5.70 4.58
CA THR A 80 -2.77 6.58 5.60
C THR A 80 -3.34 6.25 6.97
N ALA A 81 -4.63 5.90 7.05
CA ALA A 81 -5.27 5.47 8.30
C ALA A 81 -4.63 4.19 8.90
N ILE A 82 -4.18 3.25 8.05
CA ILE A 82 -3.41 2.08 8.50
C ILE A 82 -2.10 2.52 9.16
N GLY A 83 -1.37 3.44 8.55
CA GLY A 83 -0.14 3.98 9.11
C GLY A 83 -0.36 4.70 10.46
N ILE A 84 -1.44 5.48 10.58
CA ILE A 84 -1.83 6.14 11.83
C ILE A 84 -2.16 5.11 12.91
N HIS A 85 -2.91 4.05 12.55
CA HIS A 85 -3.22 2.98 13.50
C HIS A 85 -1.95 2.29 14.00
N ALA A 86 -1.08 1.86 13.10
CA ALA A 86 0.18 1.22 13.43
C ALA A 86 1.07 2.10 14.32
N SER A 87 1.16 3.39 14.01
CA SER A 87 1.88 4.37 14.80
C SER A 87 1.35 4.48 16.25
N ARG A 88 0.01 4.46 16.42
CA ARG A 88 -0.62 4.51 17.75
C ARG A 88 -0.40 3.24 18.59
N GLN A 89 -0.12 2.10 17.94
CA GLN A 89 0.21 0.84 18.64
C GLN A 89 1.71 0.75 18.99
N SER A 90 2.55 1.51 18.33
CA SER A 90 3.98 1.52 18.60
C SER A 90 4.30 2.20 19.94
N GLN A 91 4.99 1.48 20.82
CA GLN A 91 5.34 1.99 22.17
C GLN A 91 6.55 2.92 22.20
N GLN A 92 7.22 3.17 21.08
CA GLN A 92 8.59 3.65 21.11
C GLN A 92 8.84 5.07 20.59
N ILE A 93 7.84 5.88 20.21
CA ILE A 93 8.18 7.04 19.38
C ILE A 93 7.53 8.31 19.90
N GLU A 94 8.36 9.26 20.36
CA GLU A 94 7.93 10.64 20.69
C GLU A 94 7.53 11.44 19.45
N ASN A 95 8.12 11.12 18.27
CA ASN A 95 7.82 11.78 17.00
C ASN A 95 7.65 10.76 15.87
N ASN A 96 6.43 10.57 15.40
CA ASN A 96 6.10 9.68 14.28
C ASN A 96 5.84 10.47 13.01
N PHE A 97 6.50 10.07 11.90
CA PHE A 97 6.19 10.56 10.57
C PHE A 97 5.36 9.51 9.83
N ILE A 98 4.13 9.87 9.48
CA ILE A 98 3.22 8.99 8.75
C ILE A 98 3.15 9.46 7.31
N LEU A 99 3.44 8.56 6.38
CA LEU A 99 3.38 8.87 4.95
C LEU A 99 1.93 8.89 4.47
N GLY A 100 1.48 10.03 3.96
CA GLY A 100 0.23 10.16 3.21
C GLY A 100 0.42 9.58 1.81
N THR A 101 -0.11 8.38 1.56
CA THR A 101 0.19 7.62 0.34
C THR A 101 -0.81 7.83 -0.77
N ALA A 102 -1.99 8.38 -0.47
CA ALA A 102 -3.01 8.68 -1.47
C ALA A 102 -3.88 9.86 -1.04
N HIS A 103 -4.53 10.50 -2.02
CA HIS A 103 -5.54 11.51 -1.72
C HIS A 103 -6.87 10.83 -1.36
N PRO A 104 -7.56 11.28 -0.28
CA PRO A 104 -8.80 10.65 0.19
C PRO A 104 -9.94 10.64 -0.86
N VAL A 105 -9.92 11.54 -1.84
CA VAL A 105 -10.90 11.55 -2.94
C VAL A 105 -10.94 10.25 -3.73
N LYS A 106 -9.84 9.51 -3.80
CA LYS A 106 -9.78 8.20 -4.48
C LYS A 106 -10.60 7.12 -3.76
N PHE A 107 -10.94 7.35 -2.52
CA PHE A 107 -11.66 6.41 -1.65
C PHE A 107 -12.87 7.08 -1.03
N LEU A 108 -13.54 7.93 -1.81
CA LEU A 108 -14.60 8.82 -1.35
C LEU A 108 -15.67 8.08 -0.54
N ASP A 109 -16.19 6.96 -1.08
CA ASP A 109 -17.22 6.18 -0.40
C ASP A 109 -16.76 5.68 0.98
N THR A 110 -15.53 5.19 1.08
CA THR A 110 -14.99 4.71 2.37
C THR A 110 -14.82 5.87 3.35
N VAL A 111 -14.34 7.01 2.88
CA VAL A 111 -14.11 8.19 3.71
C VAL A 111 -15.44 8.75 4.20
N GLU A 112 -16.39 9.01 3.32
CA GLU A 112 -17.71 9.54 3.66
C GLU A 112 -18.51 8.59 4.57
N ASN A 113 -18.47 7.29 4.31
CA ASN A 113 -19.07 6.29 5.19
C ASN A 113 -18.40 6.27 6.58
N SER A 114 -17.09 6.50 6.65
CA SER A 114 -16.38 6.53 7.93
C SER A 114 -16.82 7.69 8.80
N ILE A 115 -16.98 8.89 8.23
CA ILE A 115 -17.38 10.10 8.98
C ILE A 115 -18.91 10.30 9.00
N GLN A 116 -19.67 9.45 8.32
CA GLN A 116 -21.14 9.53 8.20
C GLN A 116 -21.63 10.89 7.68
N SER A 117 -20.88 11.51 6.78
CA SER A 117 -21.18 12.81 6.19
C SER A 117 -20.61 12.91 4.79
N LYS A 118 -21.25 13.73 3.95
CA LYS A 118 -20.71 14.13 2.67
C LYS A 118 -19.58 15.13 2.83
N THR A 119 -18.62 15.08 1.92
CA THR A 119 -17.44 15.95 1.94
C THR A 119 -17.36 16.78 0.65
N ASN A 120 -16.56 17.84 0.72
CA ASN A 120 -16.23 18.65 -0.46
C ASN A 120 -14.97 18.16 -1.18
N LEU A 121 -14.55 16.91 -0.95
CA LEU A 121 -13.34 16.33 -1.57
C LEU A 121 -13.40 16.29 -3.10
N LEU A 122 -14.60 16.25 -3.68
CA LEU A 122 -14.77 16.28 -5.14
C LEU A 122 -14.49 17.64 -5.77
N ASN A 123 -14.47 18.74 -4.98
CA ASN A 123 -14.23 20.07 -5.53
C ASN A 123 -12.90 20.13 -6.27
N GLY A 124 -12.97 20.39 -7.59
CA GLY A 124 -11.82 20.39 -8.48
C GLY A 124 -11.47 19.04 -9.13
N TYR A 125 -12.13 17.96 -8.72
CA TYR A 125 -11.93 16.61 -9.27
C TYR A 125 -13.13 16.10 -10.09
N GLU A 126 -14.23 16.83 -10.15
CA GLU A 126 -15.49 16.43 -10.80
C GLU A 126 -15.25 15.98 -12.26
N LYS A 127 -14.50 16.79 -13.00
CA LYS A 127 -14.16 16.48 -14.42
C LYS A 127 -13.36 15.20 -14.57
N LEU A 128 -12.56 14.83 -13.56
CA LEU A 128 -11.80 13.59 -13.60
C LEU A 128 -12.70 12.36 -13.47
N PHE A 129 -13.71 12.44 -12.61
CA PHE A 129 -14.67 11.36 -12.42
C PHE A 129 -15.68 11.22 -13.57
N GLU A 130 -15.92 12.31 -14.33
CA GLU A 130 -16.79 12.32 -15.51
C GLU A 130 -16.02 11.98 -16.81
N ALA A 131 -14.70 11.99 -16.78
CA ALA A 131 -13.88 11.77 -17.95
C ALA A 131 -13.96 10.32 -18.45
N THR A 132 -13.98 10.16 -19.75
CA THR A 132 -13.85 8.83 -20.37
C THR A 132 -12.43 8.29 -20.15
N GLU A 133 -12.34 7.09 -19.62
CA GLU A 133 -11.06 6.41 -19.46
C GLU A 133 -10.38 6.17 -20.82
N LYS A 134 -9.09 6.44 -20.87
CA LYS A 134 -8.24 6.18 -22.03
C LYS A 134 -7.23 5.11 -21.68
N PHE A 135 -7.35 3.96 -22.28
CA PHE A 135 -6.45 2.84 -22.09
C PHE A 135 -6.31 2.01 -23.36
N ASP A 136 -5.20 1.31 -23.49
CA ASP A 136 -4.99 0.30 -24.51
C ASP A 136 -4.95 -1.08 -23.84
N SER A 137 -5.61 -2.05 -24.46
CA SER A 137 -5.53 -3.45 -24.02
C SER A 137 -4.35 -4.14 -24.70
N LEU A 138 -3.51 -4.76 -23.90
CA LEU A 138 -2.37 -5.56 -24.37
C LEU A 138 -2.49 -6.97 -23.79
N SER A 139 -1.87 -7.94 -24.45
CA SER A 139 -1.73 -9.28 -23.87
C SER A 139 -0.76 -9.24 -22.69
N ASN A 140 -0.82 -10.27 -21.83
CA ASN A 140 0.13 -10.40 -20.71
C ASN A 140 1.51 -10.86 -21.21
N SER A 141 2.13 -10.04 -22.06
CA SER A 141 3.43 -10.26 -22.67
C SER A 141 4.34 -9.07 -22.48
N VAL A 142 5.50 -9.30 -21.86
CA VAL A 142 6.52 -8.27 -21.66
C VAL A 142 6.99 -7.67 -22.99
N ASP A 143 7.08 -8.48 -24.04
CA ASP A 143 7.57 -8.03 -25.34
C ASP A 143 6.52 -7.15 -26.04
N GLU A 144 5.24 -7.43 -25.94
CA GLU A 144 4.19 -6.55 -26.45
C GLU A 144 4.17 -5.20 -25.73
N VAL A 145 4.32 -5.21 -24.40
CA VAL A 145 4.42 -3.96 -23.63
C VAL A 145 5.62 -3.13 -24.08
N LYS A 146 6.80 -3.75 -24.26
CA LYS A 146 7.99 -3.06 -24.77
C LYS A 146 7.76 -2.49 -26.16
N LEU A 147 7.19 -3.28 -27.09
CA LEU A 147 6.88 -2.81 -28.44
C LEU A 147 5.93 -1.63 -28.42
N LYS A 148 4.88 -1.68 -27.58
CA LYS A 148 3.94 -0.58 -27.43
C LYS A 148 4.63 0.70 -26.95
N ILE A 149 5.48 0.64 -25.93
CA ILE A 149 6.22 1.78 -25.40
C ILE A 149 7.10 2.41 -26.50
N VAL A 150 7.83 1.59 -27.25
CA VAL A 150 8.72 2.08 -28.32
C VAL A 150 7.95 2.67 -29.49
N SER A 151 6.78 2.11 -29.83
CA SER A 151 5.96 2.58 -30.97
C SER A 151 5.09 3.80 -30.64
N SER A 152 4.97 4.17 -29.38
CA SER A 152 4.15 5.31 -28.94
C SER A 152 4.94 6.64 -28.89
N ASN A 153 6.22 6.62 -29.26
CA ASN A 153 7.07 7.77 -29.50
C ASN A 153 7.11 8.05 -30.99
#